data_c09ecd1896f472ebd7ec606e3dd4f66e
#
_entry.id   c09ecd1896f472ebd7ec606e3dd4f66e
#
_cell.length_a   1.000
_cell.length_b   1.000
_cell.length_c   1.000
_cell.angle_alpha   90.00
_cell.angle_beta   90.00
_cell.angle_gamma   90.00
#
_symmetry.space_group_name_H-M   'P 1'
#
loop_
_entity.id
_entity.type
_entity.pdbx_description
1 polymer ?
#
loop_
_entity_poly.entity_id
_entity_poly.type
_entity_poly.pdbx_seq_one_letter_code
_entity_poly.pdbx_strand_id
1 'polypeptide(L)'
;LDRGKPGEIYNVSSGNELPNMTVVKEILRLLGKSEDLVMLVEDRPGHDFRYSLDSSKIRSELGWKPRHTFTSALKETVEWYIRNEPWWKPLATEKTLHPTPWKSH
;
A
#
# COMPACT_ATOMS: atom_id res chain seq x y z
N LEU A 1 12.19 -7.66 -17.81
CA LEU A 1 13.01 -8.88 -17.81
C LEU A 1 14.00 -8.92 -18.98
N ASP A 2 13.56 -8.52 -20.18
CA ASP A 2 14.38 -8.67 -21.38
C ASP A 2 15.53 -7.66 -21.50
N ARG A 3 15.42 -6.51 -20.81
CA ARG A 3 16.42 -5.43 -20.89
C ARG A 3 17.30 -5.31 -19.64
N GLY A 4 16.99 -6.06 -18.60
CA GLY A 4 17.78 -6.04 -17.37
C GLY A 4 19.14 -6.66 -17.53
N LYS A 5 20.15 -6.11 -16.87
CA LYS A 5 21.50 -6.68 -16.85
C LYS A 5 21.61 -7.65 -15.67
N PRO A 6 22.15 -8.87 -15.88
CA PRO A 6 22.38 -9.81 -14.77
C PRO A 6 23.25 -9.18 -13.67
N GLY A 7 22.87 -9.39 -12.42
CA GLY A 7 23.61 -8.87 -11.26
C GLY A 7 23.26 -7.45 -10.85
N GLU A 8 22.44 -6.73 -11.61
CA GLU A 8 22.00 -5.39 -11.27
C GLU A 8 20.80 -5.39 -10.32
N ILE A 9 20.76 -4.39 -9.46
CA ILE A 9 19.65 -4.17 -8.51
C ILE A 9 18.85 -2.97 -8.98
N TYR A 10 17.54 -3.14 -9.05
CA TYR A 10 16.61 -2.07 -9.43
C TYR A 10 15.56 -1.87 -8.35
N ASN A 11 15.41 -0.63 -7.88
CA ASN A 11 14.29 -0.25 -7.04
C ASN A 11 13.07 0.04 -7.92
N VAL A 12 11.93 -0.49 -7.52
CA VAL A 12 10.67 -0.30 -8.25
C VAL A 12 9.69 0.43 -7.34
N SER A 13 9.22 1.58 -7.80
CA SER A 13 8.19 2.35 -7.09
C SER A 13 7.38 3.18 -8.07
N SER A 14 6.17 3.52 -7.68
CA SER A 14 5.31 4.40 -8.47
C SER A 14 5.71 5.86 -8.41
N GLY A 15 6.50 6.24 -7.40
CA GLY A 15 6.83 7.64 -7.13
C GLY A 15 5.73 8.41 -6.40
N ASN A 16 4.66 7.74 -5.99
CA ASN A 16 3.55 8.34 -5.24
C ASN A 16 3.83 8.24 -3.74
N GLU A 17 4.49 9.25 -3.20
CA GLU A 17 4.74 9.37 -1.78
C GLU A 17 3.58 10.12 -1.12
N LEU A 18 2.79 9.41 -0.32
CA LEU A 18 1.58 9.96 0.30
C LEU A 18 1.53 9.65 1.79
N PRO A 19 1.05 10.59 2.62
CA PRO A 19 0.76 10.29 4.03
C PRO A 19 -0.27 9.16 4.15
N ASN A 20 -0.11 8.30 5.16
CA ASN A 20 -1.05 7.20 5.41
C ASN A 20 -2.48 7.69 5.57
N MET A 21 -2.68 8.83 6.24
CA MET A 21 -4.01 9.40 6.42
C MET A 21 -4.67 9.78 5.09
N THR A 22 -3.90 10.28 4.13
CA THR A 22 -4.41 10.57 2.78
C THR A 22 -4.91 9.30 2.09
N VAL A 23 -4.15 8.21 2.18
CA VAL A 23 -4.54 6.92 1.60
C VAL A 23 -5.81 6.37 2.28
N VAL A 24 -5.86 6.43 3.61
CA VAL A 24 -7.03 5.97 4.38
C VAL A 24 -8.29 6.74 4.00
N LYS A 25 -8.21 8.06 3.92
CA LYS A 25 -9.36 8.90 3.53
C LYS A 25 -9.84 8.58 2.11
N GLU A 26 -8.92 8.34 1.19
CA GLU A 26 -9.28 7.98 -0.18
C GLU A 26 -9.97 6.60 -0.24
N ILE A 27 -9.52 5.64 0.54
CA ILE A 27 -10.18 4.33 0.65
C ILE A 27 -11.60 4.49 1.18
N LEU A 28 -11.78 5.29 2.24
CA LEU A 28 -13.12 5.56 2.80
C LEU A 28 -14.02 6.23 1.76
N ARG A 29 -13.51 7.19 1.01
CA ARG A 29 -14.26 7.85 -0.06
C ARG A 29 -14.73 6.85 -1.11
N LEU A 30 -13.84 5.97 -1.56
CA LEU A 30 -14.16 4.93 -2.55
C LEU A 30 -15.21 3.94 -2.05
N LEU A 31 -15.21 3.66 -0.74
CA LEU A 31 -16.18 2.77 -0.10
C LEU A 31 -17.48 3.47 0.27
N GLY A 32 -17.56 4.80 0.14
CA GLY A 32 -18.70 5.58 0.60
C GLY A 32 -18.87 5.54 2.12
N LYS A 33 -17.78 5.44 2.88
CA LYS A 33 -17.79 5.33 4.34
C LYS A 33 -17.31 6.61 5.00
N SER A 34 -17.72 6.80 6.25
CA SER A 34 -17.37 7.96 7.06
C SER A 34 -15.96 7.87 7.64
N GLU A 35 -15.31 9.01 7.81
CA GLU A 35 -14.03 9.12 8.51
C GLU A 35 -14.13 8.73 10.00
N ASP A 36 -15.33 8.62 10.54
CA ASP A 36 -15.57 8.14 11.92
C ASP A 36 -15.05 6.72 12.15
N LEU A 37 -14.82 5.96 11.08
CA LEU A 37 -14.21 4.62 11.16
C LEU A 37 -12.72 4.67 11.45
N VAL A 38 -12.09 5.84 11.38
CA VAL A 38 -10.66 6.00 11.66
C VAL A 38 -10.44 6.18 13.15
N MET A 39 -9.59 5.35 13.73
CA MET A 39 -9.19 5.45 15.12
C MET A 39 -7.68 5.60 15.21
N LEU A 40 -7.22 6.65 15.87
CA LEU A 40 -5.80 6.82 16.16
C LEU A 40 -5.40 5.90 17.31
N VAL A 41 -4.32 5.19 17.12
CA VAL A 41 -3.78 4.26 18.11
C VAL A 41 -2.33 4.63 18.43
N GLU A 42 -1.80 4.04 19.51
CA GLU A 42 -0.41 4.20 19.87
C GLU A 42 0.51 3.70 18.76
N ASP A 43 1.56 4.47 18.46
CA ASP A 43 2.55 4.08 17.48
C ASP A 43 3.44 2.94 18.01
N ARG A 44 3.95 2.12 17.11
CA ARG A 44 4.86 1.05 17.49
C ARG A 44 6.28 1.62 17.73
N PRO A 45 7.04 1.03 18.66
CA PRO A 45 8.44 1.42 18.87
C PRO A 45 9.27 1.20 17.59
N GLY A 46 10.12 2.17 17.26
CA GLY A 46 10.98 2.06 16.09
C GLY A 46 10.29 2.11 14.73
N HIS A 47 9.05 2.63 14.69
CA HIS A 47 8.33 2.75 13.44
C HIS A 47 9.04 3.71 12.47
N ASP A 48 9.26 3.27 11.25
CA ASP A 48 9.83 4.12 10.22
C ASP A 48 8.87 5.26 9.88
N PHE A 49 9.41 6.48 9.87
CA PHE A 49 8.62 7.66 9.56
C PHE A 49 8.16 7.69 8.10
N ARG A 50 8.98 7.14 7.19
CA ARG A 50 8.76 7.32 5.76
C ARG A 50 9.38 6.21 4.95
N TYR A 51 8.65 5.78 3.93
CA TYR A 51 9.18 4.90 2.88
C TYR A 51 9.09 5.64 1.56
N SER A 52 10.24 5.81 0.90
CA SER A 52 10.31 6.48 -0.39
C SER A 52 11.46 5.89 -1.19
N LEU A 53 11.14 5.08 -2.18
CA LEU A 53 12.13 4.46 -3.06
C LEU A 53 12.33 5.32 -4.31
N ASP A 54 13.58 5.49 -4.69
CA ASP A 54 13.94 6.14 -5.95
C ASP A 54 13.97 5.09 -7.07
N SER A 55 13.04 5.21 -8.00
CA SER A 55 12.95 4.32 -9.17
C SER A 55 13.57 4.89 -10.44
N SER A 56 14.37 5.95 -10.34
CA SER A 56 14.95 6.61 -11.50
C SER A 56 15.86 5.69 -12.33
N LYS A 57 16.60 4.79 -11.69
CA LYS A 57 17.48 3.83 -12.39
C LYS A 57 16.68 2.94 -13.35
N ILE A 58 15.62 2.28 -12.86
CA ILE A 58 14.81 1.40 -13.71
C ILE A 58 14.09 2.16 -14.81
N ARG A 59 13.68 3.40 -14.52
CA ARG A 59 13.01 4.26 -15.52
C ARG A 59 13.96 4.67 -16.63
N SER A 60 15.16 5.13 -16.28
CA SER A 60 16.13 5.61 -17.26
C SER A 60 16.80 4.49 -18.04
N GLU A 61 17.18 3.38 -17.39
CA GLU A 61 17.90 2.30 -18.04
C GLU A 61 16.99 1.34 -18.81
N LEU A 62 15.80 1.04 -18.27
CA LEU A 62 14.90 0.04 -18.87
C LEU A 62 13.63 0.67 -19.51
N GLY A 63 13.44 1.97 -19.38
CA GLY A 63 12.24 2.63 -19.87
C GLY A 63 10.97 2.19 -19.15
N TRP A 64 11.11 1.57 -17.98
CA TRP A 64 9.97 1.13 -17.20
C TRP A 64 9.23 2.32 -16.60
N LYS A 65 7.93 2.23 -16.54
CA LYS A 65 7.06 3.19 -15.84
C LYS A 65 5.81 2.49 -15.32
N PRO A 66 5.19 3.01 -14.25
CA PRO A 66 3.91 2.48 -13.78
C PRO A 66 2.86 2.57 -14.89
N ARG A 67 2.02 1.55 -15.00
CA ARG A 67 0.91 1.53 -15.98
C ARG A 67 -0.33 2.24 -15.46
N HIS A 68 -0.44 2.42 -14.16
CA HIS A 68 -1.60 2.98 -13.49
C HIS A 68 -1.24 4.23 -12.71
N THR A 69 -2.16 5.16 -12.61
CA THR A 69 -2.06 6.26 -11.64
C THR A 69 -2.39 5.72 -10.24
N PHE A 70 -1.98 6.44 -9.19
CA PHE A 70 -2.35 6.06 -7.82
C PHE A 70 -3.88 5.94 -7.67
N THR A 71 -4.63 6.90 -8.14
CA THR A 71 -6.10 6.92 -8.02
C THR A 71 -6.74 5.73 -8.71
N SER A 72 -6.36 5.42 -9.94
CA SER A 72 -6.93 4.28 -10.68
C SER A 72 -6.54 2.94 -10.06
N ALA A 73 -5.29 2.79 -9.65
CA ALA A 73 -4.80 1.56 -9.02
C ALA A 73 -5.47 1.32 -7.66
N LEU A 74 -5.62 2.36 -6.85
CA LEU A 74 -6.30 2.24 -5.56
C LEU A 74 -7.77 1.85 -5.73
N LYS A 75 -8.46 2.46 -6.69
CA LYS A 75 -9.84 2.13 -7.01
C LYS A 75 -9.99 0.65 -7.40
N GLU A 76 -9.15 0.16 -8.31
CA GLU A 76 -9.15 -1.25 -8.71
C GLU A 76 -8.87 -2.19 -7.54
N THR A 77 -7.95 -1.80 -6.65
CA THR A 77 -7.61 -2.57 -5.46
C THR A 77 -8.79 -2.67 -4.51
N VAL A 78 -9.47 -1.55 -4.23
CA VAL A 78 -10.67 -1.53 -3.38
C VAL A 78 -11.77 -2.39 -4.00
N GLU A 79 -12.01 -2.26 -5.30
CA GLU A 79 -13.01 -3.07 -6.01
C GLU A 79 -12.66 -4.58 -5.96
N TRP A 80 -11.38 -4.91 -6.03
CA TRP A 80 -10.94 -6.30 -5.89
C TRP A 80 -11.30 -6.86 -4.51
N TYR A 81 -11.02 -6.09 -3.44
CA TYR A 81 -11.37 -6.51 -2.08
C TYR A 81 -12.88 -6.71 -1.90
N ILE A 82 -13.67 -5.81 -2.46
CA ILE A 82 -15.14 -5.94 -2.41
C ILE A 82 -15.61 -7.24 -3.11
N ARG A 83 -15.07 -7.52 -4.29
CA ARG A 83 -15.47 -8.70 -5.09
C ARG A 83 -14.95 -10.02 -4.56
N ASN A 84 -13.84 -10.00 -3.83
CA ASN A 84 -13.15 -11.20 -3.35
C ASN A 84 -13.27 -11.40 -1.84
N GLU A 85 -14.32 -10.88 -1.23
CA GLU A 85 -14.57 -11.00 0.20
C GLU A 85 -14.53 -12.45 0.69
N PRO A 86 -15.12 -13.45 -0.01
CA PRO A 86 -15.03 -14.85 0.42
C PRO A 86 -13.62 -15.40 0.49
N TRP A 87 -12.67 -14.81 -0.25
CA TRP A 87 -11.28 -15.24 -0.24
C TRP A 87 -10.50 -14.66 0.96
N TRP A 88 -10.64 -13.37 1.24
CA TRP A 88 -9.84 -12.73 2.27
C TRP A 88 -10.49 -12.69 3.66
N LYS A 89 -11.82 -12.69 3.73
CA LYS A 89 -12.54 -12.56 5.01
C LYS A 89 -12.19 -13.65 6.04
N PRO A 90 -12.02 -14.92 5.67
CA PRO A 90 -11.58 -15.96 6.62
C PRO A 90 -10.17 -15.71 7.19
N LEU A 91 -9.35 -14.92 6.50
CA LEU A 91 -8.00 -14.57 6.92
C LEU A 91 -7.97 -13.36 7.86
N ALA A 92 -9.04 -12.58 7.88
CA ALA A 92 -9.18 -11.38 8.69
C ALA A 92 -9.65 -11.74 10.10
N THR A 93 -8.76 -12.33 10.90
CA THR A 93 -9.03 -12.71 12.29
C THR A 93 -8.61 -11.61 13.26
N GLU A 94 -9.07 -11.69 14.51
CA GLU A 94 -8.63 -10.75 15.55
C GLU A 94 -7.11 -10.71 15.71
N LYS A 95 -6.45 -11.84 15.53
CA LYS A 95 -4.99 -11.92 15.62
C LYS A 95 -4.30 -11.10 14.52
N THR A 96 -4.84 -11.12 13.28
CA THR A 96 -4.28 -10.37 12.15
C THR A 96 -4.66 -8.90 12.17
N LEU A 97 -5.81 -8.56 12.74
CA LEU A 97 -6.34 -7.20 12.79
C LEU A 97 -6.12 -6.50 14.12
N HIS A 98 -5.29 -7.08 15.00
CA HIS A 98 -5.02 -6.48 16.31
C HIS A 98 -4.40 -5.08 16.15
N PRO A 99 -4.94 -4.03 16.83
CA PRO A 99 -4.45 -2.66 16.66
C PRO A 99 -3.02 -2.44 17.16
N THR A 100 -2.57 -3.27 18.10
CA THR A 100 -1.20 -3.21 18.64
C THR A 100 -0.58 -4.61 18.69
N PRO A 101 -0.35 -5.23 17.50
CA PRO A 101 0.11 -6.63 17.45
C PRO A 101 1.47 -6.84 18.13
N TRP A 102 2.32 -5.82 18.21
CA TRP A 102 3.60 -5.87 18.90
C TRP A 102 3.50 -6.01 20.42
N LYS A 103 2.31 -5.77 20.99
CA LYS A 103 2.04 -5.95 22.43
C LYS A 103 1.47 -7.32 22.78
N SER A 104 1.22 -8.16 21.77
CA SER A 104 0.56 -9.45 21.93
C SER A 104 1.52 -10.61 22.26
N HIS A 105 2.78 -10.30 22.48
CA HIS A 105 3.84 -11.29 22.75
C HIS A 105 4.19 -11.39 24.22
#